data_57d474cd0d233d27c7c67c2bc398192d
#
_entry.id   57d474cd0d233d27c7c67c2bc398192d
#
_cell.length_a   1.000
_cell.length_b   1.000
_cell.length_c   1.000
_cell.angle_alpha   90.00
_cell.angle_beta   90.00
_cell.angle_gamma   90.00
#
_symmetry.space_group_name_H-M   'P 1'
#
loop_
_entity.id
_entity.type
_entity.pdbx_description
1 polymer ?
#
loop_
_entity_poly.entity_id
_entity_poly.type
_entity_poly.pdbx_seq_one_letter_code
_entity_poly.pdbx_strand_id
1 'polypeptide(L)'
;MKLVSLNCGLPREVQWRGQSVTTSIFKQPVHRRVALRTLNLDGDRQSDLTVHGGRYKAAYCYPIEYYGYWQAELPGHSFPYGSFGENFSVDGLAREGLAEDAVHVGDRFSVGSAEVVVTQPRLPCFKLGIKFGSDDMVKRFLKSKRTGFYLAVTREGEVGAGDDLILLRHEPDSVSISEITHLYVAKEFSPEDAHRARRAITAEALPDSWRTYFQEKLDRFNV
;
A
#
# COMPACT_ATOMS: atom_id res chain seq x y z
N MET A 1 9.39 3.24 14.61
CA MET A 1 8.84 3.94 13.44
C MET A 1 7.74 4.87 13.92
N LYS A 2 7.39 5.92 13.19
CA LYS A 2 6.40 6.91 13.66
C LYS A 2 5.37 7.24 12.59
N LEU A 3 4.09 7.21 12.94
CA LEU A 3 3.00 7.72 12.10
C LEU A 3 3.05 9.26 12.14
N VAL A 4 3.67 9.88 11.14
CA VAL A 4 3.86 11.34 11.11
C VAL A 4 2.63 12.08 10.60
N SER A 5 1.82 11.43 9.77
CA SER A 5 0.54 11.97 9.33
C SER A 5 -0.49 10.85 9.12
N LEU A 6 -1.70 11.11 9.59
CA LEU A 6 -2.89 10.33 9.30
C LEU A 6 -3.70 11.08 8.26
N ASN A 7 -4.05 10.40 7.15
CA ASN A 7 -4.71 11.06 6.03
C ASN A 7 -6.01 10.35 5.67
N CYS A 8 -7.09 11.12 5.51
CA CYS A 8 -8.42 10.63 5.10
C CYS A 8 -8.92 11.37 3.87
N GLY A 9 -9.81 10.73 3.11
CA GLY A 9 -10.44 11.33 1.94
C GLY A 9 -11.77 10.69 1.63
N LEU A 10 -12.75 11.53 1.30
CA LEU A 10 -14.05 11.08 0.81
C LEU A 10 -14.05 11.02 -0.72
N PRO A 11 -14.91 10.19 -1.33
CA PRO A 11 -15.13 10.18 -2.76
C PRO A 11 -15.51 11.56 -3.27
N ARG A 12 -14.84 12.02 -4.34
CA ARG A 12 -15.20 13.24 -5.07
C ARG A 12 -15.11 13.00 -6.56
N GLU A 13 -15.90 13.73 -7.33
CA GLU A 13 -15.82 13.74 -8.78
C GLU A 13 -14.71 14.67 -9.26
N VAL A 14 -13.97 14.22 -10.26
CA VAL A 14 -12.97 15.00 -10.97
C VAL A 14 -13.09 14.76 -12.47
N GLN A 15 -12.80 15.79 -13.27
CA GLN A 15 -12.76 15.65 -14.72
C GLN A 15 -11.39 15.12 -15.15
N TRP A 16 -11.38 14.05 -15.92
CA TRP A 16 -10.18 13.47 -16.48
C TRP A 16 -10.45 13.02 -17.91
N ARG A 17 -9.75 13.61 -18.89
CA ARG A 17 -9.88 13.28 -20.32
C ARG A 17 -11.34 13.34 -20.84
N GLY A 18 -12.08 14.35 -20.40
CA GLY A 18 -13.47 14.53 -20.78
C GLY A 18 -14.49 13.60 -20.11
N GLN A 19 -14.06 12.79 -19.15
CA GLN A 19 -14.93 11.91 -18.36
C GLN A 19 -14.96 12.33 -16.89
N SER A 20 -16.11 12.17 -16.25
CA SER A 20 -16.23 12.30 -14.80
C SER A 20 -15.77 11.02 -14.12
N VAL A 21 -14.82 11.14 -13.19
CA VAL A 21 -14.26 10.01 -12.44
C VAL A 21 -14.42 10.25 -10.94
N THR A 22 -15.09 9.33 -10.25
CA THR A 22 -15.18 9.36 -8.79
C THR A 22 -13.93 8.72 -8.17
N THR A 23 -13.26 9.47 -7.27
CA THR A 23 -12.02 9.00 -6.65
C THR A 23 -11.85 9.54 -5.23
N SER A 24 -11.26 8.72 -4.34
CA SER A 24 -10.86 9.08 -2.98
C SER A 24 -9.33 9.22 -2.82
N ILE A 25 -8.59 9.34 -3.93
CA ILE A 25 -7.12 9.42 -3.89
C ILE A 25 -6.60 10.72 -3.29
N PHE A 26 -7.45 11.75 -3.23
CA PHE A 26 -7.08 13.07 -2.72
C PHE A 26 -7.25 13.13 -1.20
N LYS A 27 -6.45 12.35 -0.49
CA LYS A 27 -6.44 12.36 0.97
C LYS A 27 -5.80 13.61 1.53
N GLN A 28 -6.24 14.02 2.73
CA GLN A 28 -5.75 15.19 3.44
C GLN A 28 -5.39 14.80 4.88
N PRO A 29 -4.37 15.43 5.48
CA PRO A 29 -4.03 15.23 6.88
C PRO A 29 -5.21 15.50 7.82
N VAL A 30 -5.36 14.65 8.84
CA VAL A 30 -6.34 14.79 9.92
C VAL A 30 -5.58 15.02 11.23
N HIS A 31 -5.93 16.08 11.95
CA HIS A 31 -5.23 16.48 13.18
C HIS A 31 -5.88 15.93 14.48
N ARG A 32 -6.92 15.10 14.36
CA ARG A 32 -7.58 14.43 15.47
C ARG A 32 -7.31 12.94 15.45
N ARG A 33 -7.47 12.26 16.57
CA ARG A 33 -7.50 10.80 16.58
C ARG A 33 -8.71 10.30 15.83
N VAL A 34 -8.57 9.17 15.16
CA VAL A 34 -9.58 8.57 14.30
C VAL A 34 -9.66 7.08 14.61
N ALA A 35 -10.86 6.54 14.67
CA ALA A 35 -11.03 5.10 14.80
C ALA A 35 -10.61 4.38 13.50
N LEU A 36 -9.71 3.42 13.66
CA LEU A 36 -9.32 2.48 12.62
C LEU A 36 -10.20 1.24 12.76
N ARG A 37 -11.08 1.04 11.78
CA ARG A 37 -12.04 -0.07 11.72
C ARG A 37 -11.55 -1.17 10.79
N THR A 38 -12.20 -2.31 10.84
CA THR A 38 -11.87 -3.48 10.00
C THR A 38 -11.79 -3.17 8.50
N LEU A 39 -12.57 -2.22 8.01
CA LEU A 39 -12.62 -1.90 6.57
C LEU A 39 -11.90 -0.59 6.19
N ASN A 40 -11.80 0.38 7.10
CA ASN A 40 -11.21 1.70 6.84
C ASN A 40 -11.06 2.52 8.12
N LEU A 41 -10.60 3.76 7.98
CA LEU A 41 -10.61 4.81 9.01
C LEU A 41 -11.95 5.54 9.01
N ASP A 42 -12.45 5.93 10.19
CA ASP A 42 -13.61 6.81 10.28
C ASP A 42 -13.29 8.15 9.58
N GLY A 43 -14.13 8.55 8.62
CA GLY A 43 -13.90 9.75 7.79
C GLY A 43 -13.08 9.50 6.52
N ASP A 44 -12.65 8.27 6.29
CA ASP A 44 -12.10 7.81 5.02
C ASP A 44 -13.11 6.92 4.28
N ARG A 45 -13.12 6.96 2.95
CA ARG A 45 -13.98 6.10 2.15
C ARG A 45 -13.36 5.79 0.80
N GLN A 46 -13.31 4.52 0.45
CA GLN A 46 -12.92 4.10 -0.89
C GLN A 46 -14.06 4.37 -1.89
N SER A 47 -13.71 4.86 -3.09
CA SER A 47 -14.69 5.19 -4.15
C SER A 47 -15.15 3.99 -4.97
N ASP A 48 -14.43 2.87 -4.88
CA ASP A 48 -14.70 1.66 -5.66
C ASP A 48 -14.30 0.45 -4.81
N LEU A 49 -15.31 -0.18 -4.21
CA LEU A 49 -15.11 -1.30 -3.30
C LEU A 49 -14.79 -2.62 -4.02
N THR A 50 -14.98 -2.68 -5.35
CA THR A 50 -14.68 -3.90 -6.12
C THR A 50 -13.19 -4.14 -6.27
N VAL A 51 -12.39 -3.05 -6.30
CA VAL A 51 -10.93 -3.10 -6.50
C VAL A 51 -10.10 -2.39 -5.42
N HIS A 52 -10.67 -1.41 -4.72
CA HIS A 52 -9.93 -0.52 -3.81
C HIS A 52 -10.33 -0.61 -2.34
N GLY A 53 -11.17 -1.56 -1.96
CA GLY A 53 -11.67 -1.71 -0.60
C GLY A 53 -11.51 -3.11 -0.04
N GLY A 54 -12.23 -3.35 1.06
CA GLY A 54 -12.28 -4.62 1.75
C GLY A 54 -11.24 -4.76 2.86
N ARG A 55 -11.38 -5.83 3.66
CA ARG A 55 -10.61 -6.07 4.88
C ARG A 55 -9.08 -6.03 4.69
N TYR A 56 -8.59 -6.43 3.51
CA TYR A 56 -7.16 -6.48 3.21
C TYR A 56 -6.56 -5.12 2.79
N LYS A 57 -7.39 -4.08 2.65
CA LYS A 57 -7.00 -2.73 2.24
C LYS A 57 -7.60 -1.67 3.16
N ALA A 58 -7.67 -1.95 4.47
CA ALA A 58 -8.26 -1.06 5.45
C ALA A 58 -7.47 0.26 5.57
N ALA A 59 -6.14 0.19 5.49
CA ALA A 59 -5.27 1.36 5.44
C ALA A 59 -4.11 1.15 4.45
N TYR A 60 -3.69 2.23 3.80
CA TYR A 60 -2.51 2.25 2.95
C TYR A 60 -1.37 2.97 3.67
N CYS A 61 -0.24 2.29 3.84
CA CYS A 61 0.97 2.78 4.49
C CYS A 61 2.03 3.16 3.46
N TYR A 62 2.66 4.33 3.64
CA TYR A 62 3.69 4.85 2.74
C TYR A 62 4.83 5.51 3.52
N PRO A 63 6.10 5.10 3.28
CA PRO A 63 7.30 5.69 3.88
C PRO A 63 7.50 7.14 3.42
N ILE A 64 7.67 8.06 4.35
CA ILE A 64 7.93 9.48 4.00
C ILE A 64 9.31 9.70 3.41
N GLU A 65 10.25 8.79 3.66
CA GLU A 65 11.60 8.81 3.09
C GLU A 65 11.55 8.81 1.54
N TYR A 66 10.48 8.29 0.96
CA TYR A 66 10.29 8.29 -0.49
C TYR A 66 9.89 9.64 -1.08
N TYR A 67 9.44 10.57 -0.26
CA TYR A 67 9.04 11.89 -0.74
C TYR A 67 10.21 12.66 -1.35
N GLY A 68 11.42 12.52 -0.77
CA GLY A 68 12.65 13.09 -1.34
C GLY A 68 12.98 12.55 -2.73
N TYR A 69 12.82 11.26 -2.94
CA TYR A 69 12.96 10.66 -4.27
C TYR A 69 11.98 11.27 -5.28
N TRP A 70 10.69 11.40 -4.90
CA TRP A 70 9.68 11.96 -5.79
C TRP A 70 9.86 13.46 -6.04
N GLN A 71 10.37 14.19 -5.07
CA GLN A 71 10.72 15.60 -5.23
C GLN A 71 11.81 15.79 -6.31
N ALA A 72 12.78 14.86 -6.38
CA ALA A 72 13.81 14.86 -7.41
C ALA A 72 13.27 14.39 -8.79
N GLU A 73 12.40 13.36 -8.81
CA GLU A 73 11.83 12.82 -10.04
C GLU A 73 10.79 13.74 -10.71
N LEU A 74 10.12 14.57 -9.93
CA LEU A 74 9.04 15.45 -10.38
C LEU A 74 9.30 16.89 -9.89
N PRO A 75 10.34 17.56 -10.38
CA PRO A 75 10.67 18.92 -9.96
C PRO A 75 9.47 19.84 -10.25
N GLY A 76 9.17 20.73 -9.29
CA GLY A 76 8.03 21.65 -9.36
C GLY A 76 6.71 21.11 -8.82
N HIS A 77 6.63 19.80 -8.45
CA HIS A 77 5.49 19.27 -7.73
C HIS A 77 5.67 19.45 -6.21
N SER A 78 4.56 19.71 -5.54
CA SER A 78 4.49 19.69 -4.08
C SER A 78 3.98 18.32 -3.62
N PHE A 79 4.57 17.80 -2.54
CA PHE A 79 4.23 16.49 -1.98
C PHE A 79 3.78 16.63 -0.52
N PRO A 80 2.59 17.21 -0.25
CA PRO A 80 2.02 17.15 1.09
C PRO A 80 1.68 15.69 1.46
N TYR A 81 1.57 15.38 2.75
CA TYR A 81 1.15 14.05 3.20
C TYR A 81 -0.20 13.68 2.56
N GLY A 82 -0.36 12.41 2.19
CA GLY A 82 -1.50 11.93 1.42
C GLY A 82 -1.34 12.08 -0.11
N SER A 83 -0.16 12.50 -0.61
CA SER A 83 0.09 12.72 -2.04
C SER A 83 -0.06 11.47 -2.89
N PHE A 84 0.26 10.30 -2.36
CA PHE A 84 0.12 9.02 -3.06
C PHE A 84 -1.19 8.31 -2.74
N GLY A 85 -2.10 8.97 -2.01
CA GLY A 85 -3.37 8.42 -1.55
C GLY A 85 -3.23 7.55 -0.32
N GLU A 86 -2.11 7.64 0.39
CA GLU A 86 -1.86 6.91 1.62
C GLU A 86 -2.67 7.45 2.80
N ASN A 87 -3.07 6.52 3.68
CA ASN A 87 -3.67 6.82 4.96
C ASN A 87 -2.60 7.10 6.02
N PHE A 88 -1.54 6.30 6.03
CA PHE A 88 -0.44 6.38 6.97
C PHE A 88 0.82 6.86 6.25
N SER A 89 1.26 8.08 6.55
CA SER A 89 2.60 8.56 6.18
C SER A 89 3.54 8.26 7.36
N VAL A 90 4.49 7.34 7.18
CA VAL A 90 5.30 6.77 8.28
C VAL A 90 6.77 7.09 8.09
N ASP A 91 7.43 7.58 9.15
CA ASP A 91 8.89 7.74 9.25
C ASP A 91 9.54 6.49 9.84
N GLY A 92 10.71 6.13 9.32
CA GLY A 92 11.56 5.08 9.84
C GLY A 92 11.34 3.70 9.22
N LEU A 93 10.53 3.60 8.15
CA LEU A 93 10.31 2.35 7.42
C LEU A 93 11.38 2.08 6.36
N ALA A 94 11.97 3.12 5.78
CA ALA A 94 12.88 3.01 4.62
C ALA A 94 14.21 3.72 4.85
N ARG A 95 14.70 3.73 6.08
CA ARG A 95 15.99 4.38 6.41
C ARG A 95 17.19 3.66 5.83
N GLU A 96 17.12 2.34 5.72
CA GLU A 96 18.20 1.46 5.26
C GLU A 96 17.80 0.71 3.98
N GLY A 97 17.30 1.43 2.97
CA GLY A 97 16.90 0.83 1.69
C GLY A 97 15.41 0.97 1.39
N LEU A 98 14.83 0.01 0.67
CA LEU A 98 13.41 0.00 0.39
C LEU A 98 12.64 -0.73 1.49
N ALA A 99 11.61 -0.10 2.03
CA ALA A 99 10.71 -0.75 2.99
C ALA A 99 10.10 -2.03 2.41
N GLU A 100 9.85 -2.05 1.11
CA GLU A 100 9.26 -3.19 0.40
C GLU A 100 10.15 -4.45 0.42
N ASP A 101 11.46 -4.30 0.60
CA ASP A 101 12.39 -5.44 0.73
C ASP A 101 12.41 -6.00 2.16
N ALA A 102 12.20 -5.13 3.17
CA ALA A 102 12.27 -5.47 4.58
C ALA A 102 10.92 -5.85 5.21
N VAL A 103 9.80 -5.38 4.62
CA VAL A 103 8.44 -5.64 5.12
C VAL A 103 7.86 -6.85 4.41
N HIS A 104 7.38 -7.81 5.19
CA HIS A 104 6.84 -9.09 4.70
C HIS A 104 5.33 -9.16 4.90
N VAL A 105 4.67 -9.91 4.02
CA VAL A 105 3.25 -10.25 4.18
C VAL A 105 3.09 -11.05 5.48
N GLY A 106 2.20 -10.58 6.36
CA GLY A 106 2.03 -11.18 7.68
C GLY A 106 2.72 -10.43 8.82
N ASP A 107 3.64 -9.50 8.54
CA ASP A 107 4.22 -8.64 9.58
C ASP A 107 3.11 -7.90 10.33
N ARG A 108 3.20 -7.89 11.66
CA ARG A 108 2.19 -7.28 12.53
C ARG A 108 2.76 -6.07 13.25
N PHE A 109 1.97 -5.02 13.31
CA PHE A 109 2.31 -3.79 14.00
C PHE A 109 1.20 -3.36 14.95
N SER A 110 1.57 -2.70 16.05
CA SER A 110 0.66 -1.85 16.81
C SER A 110 0.82 -0.40 16.37
N VAL A 111 -0.28 0.35 16.36
CA VAL A 111 -0.32 1.79 16.09
C VAL A 111 -1.45 2.41 16.91
N GLY A 112 -1.13 3.36 17.79
CA GLY A 112 -2.09 3.84 18.78
C GLY A 112 -2.63 2.69 19.63
N SER A 113 -3.95 2.48 19.66
CA SER A 113 -4.58 1.33 20.32
C SER A 113 -5.00 0.21 19.36
N ALA A 114 -4.72 0.35 18.05
CA ALA A 114 -5.03 -0.64 17.02
C ALA A 114 -3.88 -1.62 16.78
N GLU A 115 -4.21 -2.77 16.20
CA GLU A 115 -3.23 -3.69 15.62
C GLU A 115 -3.55 -3.98 14.15
N VAL A 116 -2.51 -4.08 13.35
CA VAL A 116 -2.60 -4.26 11.90
C VAL A 116 -1.64 -5.33 11.41
N VAL A 117 -1.96 -5.92 10.27
CA VAL A 117 -1.12 -6.89 9.58
C VAL A 117 -0.89 -6.46 8.13
N VAL A 118 0.33 -6.63 7.65
CA VAL A 118 0.72 -6.36 6.25
C VAL A 118 0.11 -7.41 5.33
N THR A 119 -0.50 -6.97 4.24
CA THR A 119 -1.24 -7.86 3.34
C THR A 119 -0.71 -7.93 1.92
N GLN A 120 -0.42 -6.80 1.29
CA GLN A 120 -0.07 -6.75 -0.13
C GLN A 120 0.56 -5.40 -0.51
N PRO A 121 1.35 -5.32 -1.61
CA PRO A 121 1.81 -4.05 -2.16
C PRO A 121 0.62 -3.21 -2.67
N ARG A 122 0.82 -1.91 -2.71
CA ARG A 122 -0.10 -1.02 -3.40
C ARG A 122 0.26 -0.98 -4.87
N LEU A 123 -0.55 -1.63 -5.71
CA LEU A 123 -0.43 -1.47 -7.16
C LEU A 123 -1.10 -0.17 -7.60
N PRO A 124 -0.39 0.67 -8.39
CA PRO A 124 -0.96 1.92 -8.87
C PRO A 124 -2.02 1.66 -9.95
N CYS A 125 -3.06 2.50 -9.96
CA CYS A 125 -4.05 2.54 -11.03
C CYS A 125 -4.09 3.94 -11.66
N PHE A 126 -4.88 4.12 -12.72
CA PHE A 126 -5.01 5.39 -13.43
C PHE A 126 -5.39 6.57 -12.53
N LYS A 127 -6.03 6.33 -11.38
CA LYS A 127 -6.36 7.39 -10.40
C LYS A 127 -5.10 8.07 -9.83
N LEU A 128 -3.96 7.36 -9.79
CA LEU A 128 -2.68 7.98 -9.46
C LEU A 128 -2.25 8.98 -10.55
N GLY A 129 -2.47 8.63 -11.82
CA GLY A 129 -2.28 9.57 -12.94
C GLY A 129 -3.14 10.82 -12.82
N ILE A 130 -4.41 10.66 -12.43
CA ILE A 130 -5.32 11.80 -12.14
C ILE A 130 -4.74 12.71 -11.05
N LYS A 131 -4.27 12.11 -9.94
CA LYS A 131 -3.69 12.86 -8.81
C LYS A 131 -2.50 13.72 -9.20
N PHE A 132 -1.66 13.23 -10.12
CA PHE A 132 -0.44 13.89 -10.58
C PHE A 132 -0.57 14.60 -11.94
N GLY A 133 -1.76 14.56 -12.58
CA GLY A 133 -1.96 15.13 -13.90
C GLY A 133 -1.13 14.47 -15.01
N SER A 134 -0.70 13.20 -14.83
CA SER A 134 0.21 12.49 -15.73
C SER A 134 -0.10 10.99 -15.82
N ASP A 135 -0.32 10.50 -17.04
CA ASP A 135 -0.54 9.06 -17.28
C ASP A 135 0.69 8.22 -17.00
N ASP A 136 1.88 8.78 -17.20
CA ASP A 136 3.15 8.11 -16.95
C ASP A 136 3.37 7.79 -15.47
N MET A 137 2.61 8.43 -14.58
CA MET A 137 2.80 8.25 -13.14
C MET A 137 2.62 6.81 -12.68
N VAL A 138 1.70 6.06 -13.28
CA VAL A 138 1.51 4.63 -12.99
C VAL A 138 2.78 3.83 -13.30
N LYS A 139 3.36 4.06 -14.47
CA LYS A 139 4.59 3.38 -14.91
C LYS A 139 5.80 3.80 -14.06
N ARG A 140 5.96 5.10 -13.79
CA ARG A 140 7.04 5.63 -12.94
C ARG A 140 6.96 5.04 -11.54
N PHE A 141 5.76 4.97 -10.98
CA PHE A 141 5.52 4.44 -9.63
C PHE A 141 5.93 2.97 -9.52
N LEU A 142 5.50 2.12 -10.45
CA LEU A 142 5.91 0.71 -10.48
C LEU A 142 7.43 0.55 -10.68
N LYS A 143 8.02 1.34 -11.60
CA LYS A 143 9.46 1.29 -11.87
C LYS A 143 10.29 1.71 -10.66
N SER A 144 9.79 2.63 -9.84
CA SER A 144 10.49 3.11 -8.64
C SER A 144 10.62 2.03 -7.57
N LYS A 145 9.78 0.97 -7.60
CA LYS A 145 9.63 -0.05 -6.54
C LYS A 145 9.20 0.50 -5.16
N ARG A 146 8.88 1.79 -5.08
CA ARG A 146 8.44 2.50 -3.87
C ARG A 146 6.93 2.53 -3.80
N THR A 147 6.33 1.35 -3.62
CA THR A 147 4.89 1.18 -3.71
C THR A 147 4.15 1.45 -2.39
N GLY A 148 4.84 1.29 -1.27
CA GLY A 148 4.16 1.12 0.01
C GLY A 148 3.31 -0.16 0.02
N PHE A 149 2.53 -0.33 1.06
CA PHE A 149 1.77 -1.56 1.27
C PHE A 149 0.45 -1.31 1.99
N TYR A 150 -0.48 -2.24 1.82
CA TYR A 150 -1.75 -2.24 2.52
C TYR A 150 -1.69 -3.00 3.83
N LEU A 151 -2.55 -2.56 4.75
CA LEU A 151 -2.74 -3.10 6.09
C LEU A 151 -4.17 -3.58 6.25
N ALA A 152 -4.36 -4.78 6.81
CA ALA A 152 -5.62 -5.22 7.38
C ALA A 152 -5.61 -4.97 8.90
N VAL A 153 -6.78 -4.74 9.47
CA VAL A 153 -6.95 -4.52 10.90
C VAL A 153 -7.21 -5.86 11.60
N THR A 154 -6.37 -6.18 12.57
CA THR A 154 -6.53 -7.37 13.42
C THR A 154 -7.16 -7.03 14.76
N ARG A 155 -6.98 -5.79 15.24
CA ARG A 155 -7.69 -5.21 16.38
C ARG A 155 -8.02 -3.76 16.08
N GLU A 156 -9.30 -3.41 16.12
CA GLU A 156 -9.75 -2.03 15.98
C GLU A 156 -9.26 -1.15 17.15
N GLY A 157 -9.08 0.13 16.88
CA GLY A 157 -8.60 1.08 17.87
C GLY A 157 -8.53 2.49 17.32
N GLU A 158 -8.02 3.42 18.10
CA GLU A 158 -7.82 4.81 17.70
C GLU A 158 -6.37 5.06 17.31
N VAL A 159 -6.17 5.77 16.22
CA VAL A 159 -4.87 6.14 15.67
C VAL A 159 -4.81 7.65 15.41
N GLY A 160 -3.60 8.21 15.44
CA GLY A 160 -3.39 9.64 15.19
C GLY A 160 -1.94 9.95 14.83
N ALA A 161 -1.72 11.10 14.21
CA ALA A 161 -0.37 11.58 13.98
C ALA A 161 0.41 11.68 15.30
N GLY A 162 1.66 11.22 15.30
CA GLY A 162 2.50 11.12 16.49
C GLY A 162 2.52 9.75 17.16
N ASP A 163 1.62 8.81 16.79
CA ASP A 163 1.64 7.45 17.32
C ASP A 163 2.90 6.70 16.86
N ASP A 164 3.43 5.86 17.72
CA ASP A 164 4.49 4.92 17.35
C ASP A 164 3.89 3.76 16.56
N LEU A 165 4.58 3.35 15.50
CA LEU A 165 4.34 2.12 14.78
C LEU A 165 5.38 1.10 15.26
N ILE A 166 4.95 0.12 16.04
CA ILE A 166 5.81 -0.85 16.72
C ILE A 166 5.62 -2.22 16.07
N LEU A 167 6.71 -2.82 15.61
CA LEU A 167 6.69 -4.19 15.06
C LEU A 167 6.45 -5.17 16.22
N LEU A 168 5.32 -5.87 16.16
CA LEU A 168 4.94 -6.90 17.15
C LEU A 168 5.42 -8.28 16.74
N ARG A 169 5.39 -8.57 15.45
CA ARG A 169 5.81 -9.86 14.88
C ARG A 169 6.34 -9.64 13.48
N HIS A 170 7.49 -10.22 13.19
CA HIS A 170 8.08 -10.31 11.86
C HIS A 170 7.92 -11.72 11.31
N GLU A 171 7.60 -11.84 10.01
CA GLU A 171 7.41 -13.10 9.28
C GLU A 171 8.51 -13.28 8.21
N PRO A 172 9.78 -13.54 8.62
CA PRO A 172 10.90 -13.57 7.68
C PRO A 172 10.81 -14.71 6.65
N ASP A 173 10.07 -15.77 6.97
CA ASP A 173 9.85 -16.91 6.07
C ASP A 173 8.72 -16.67 5.06
N SER A 174 7.96 -15.60 5.24
CA SER A 174 6.95 -15.15 4.26
C SER A 174 7.61 -14.40 3.10
N VAL A 175 6.81 -13.91 2.17
CA VAL A 175 7.26 -13.13 1.01
C VAL A 175 7.28 -11.65 1.34
N SER A 176 8.31 -10.94 0.88
CA SER A 176 8.39 -9.49 1.02
C SER A 176 7.41 -8.79 0.06
N ILE A 177 7.10 -7.53 0.35
CA ILE A 177 6.29 -6.68 -0.53
C ILE A 177 6.96 -6.50 -1.89
N SER A 178 8.30 -6.43 -1.93
CA SER A 178 9.09 -6.36 -3.15
C SER A 178 8.96 -7.64 -3.98
N GLU A 179 9.05 -8.82 -3.34
CA GLU A 179 8.88 -10.11 -4.00
C GLU A 179 7.50 -10.24 -4.64
N ILE A 180 6.42 -9.86 -3.93
CA ILE A 180 5.06 -9.85 -4.49
C ILE A 180 4.97 -8.93 -5.72
N THR A 181 5.54 -7.73 -5.62
CA THR A 181 5.54 -6.77 -6.74
C THR A 181 6.33 -7.31 -7.93
N HIS A 182 7.49 -7.93 -7.69
CA HIS A 182 8.30 -8.58 -8.72
C HIS A 182 7.51 -9.70 -9.41
N LEU A 183 6.93 -10.63 -8.65
CA LEU A 183 6.13 -11.73 -9.19
C LEU A 183 4.92 -11.25 -10.00
N TYR A 184 4.32 -10.13 -9.60
CA TYR A 184 3.19 -9.55 -10.34
C TYR A 184 3.59 -9.07 -11.73
N VAL A 185 4.72 -8.35 -11.86
CA VAL A 185 5.16 -7.78 -13.14
C VAL A 185 5.96 -8.76 -14.01
N ALA A 186 6.44 -9.87 -13.45
CA ALA A 186 7.21 -10.89 -14.18
C ALA A 186 6.37 -11.49 -15.31
N LYS A 187 6.95 -11.54 -16.52
CA LYS A 187 6.32 -12.14 -17.70
C LYS A 187 6.48 -13.66 -17.73
N GLU A 188 7.53 -14.17 -17.14
CA GLU A 188 7.88 -15.56 -16.99
C GLU A 188 8.41 -15.78 -15.58
N PHE A 189 8.36 -17.00 -15.08
CA PHE A 189 8.93 -17.35 -13.77
C PHE A 189 10.21 -18.15 -13.95
N SER A 190 11.27 -17.67 -13.29
CA SER A 190 12.45 -18.48 -13.03
C SER A 190 12.12 -19.55 -11.96
N PRO A 191 12.96 -20.58 -11.77
CA PRO A 191 12.81 -21.54 -10.67
C PRO A 191 12.71 -20.85 -9.29
N GLU A 192 13.46 -19.76 -9.11
CA GLU A 192 13.43 -18.96 -7.89
C GLU A 192 12.09 -18.21 -7.75
N ASP A 193 11.56 -17.65 -8.82
CA ASP A 193 10.24 -17.00 -8.83
C ASP A 193 9.12 -18.00 -8.52
N ALA A 194 9.23 -19.21 -9.05
CA ALA A 194 8.30 -20.29 -8.73
C ALA A 194 8.36 -20.66 -7.23
N HIS A 195 9.54 -20.70 -6.64
CA HIS A 195 9.69 -20.92 -5.19
C HIS A 195 9.06 -19.78 -4.38
N ARG A 196 9.32 -18.52 -4.74
CA ARG A 196 8.70 -17.35 -4.11
C ARG A 196 7.17 -17.36 -4.25
N ALA A 197 6.64 -17.70 -5.44
CA ALA A 197 5.21 -17.78 -5.68
C ALA A 197 4.54 -18.85 -4.81
N ARG A 198 5.17 -20.02 -4.62
CA ARG A 198 4.67 -21.06 -3.70
C ARG A 198 4.64 -20.56 -2.25
N ARG A 199 5.66 -19.83 -1.79
CA ARG A 199 5.64 -19.19 -0.47
C ARG A 199 4.51 -18.17 -0.35
N ALA A 200 4.29 -17.36 -1.41
CA ALA A 200 3.20 -16.37 -1.43
C ALA A 200 1.82 -17.03 -1.29
N ILE A 201 1.59 -18.16 -1.94
CA ILE A 201 0.31 -18.89 -1.86
C ILE A 201 0.02 -19.38 -0.43
N THR A 202 1.04 -19.71 0.36
CA THR A 202 0.88 -20.16 1.75
C THR A 202 0.75 -19.02 2.76
N ALA A 203 1.01 -17.77 2.37
CA ALA A 203 0.93 -16.62 3.25
C ALA A 203 -0.54 -16.28 3.59
N GLU A 204 -0.99 -16.57 4.82
CA GLU A 204 -2.39 -16.41 5.25
C GLU A 204 -2.88 -14.95 5.15
N ALA A 205 -1.99 -13.99 5.38
CA ALA A 205 -2.33 -12.56 5.30
C ALA A 205 -2.47 -12.05 3.86
N LEU A 206 -1.98 -12.79 2.86
CA LEU A 206 -2.16 -12.44 1.46
C LEU A 206 -3.61 -12.72 1.03
N PRO A 207 -4.30 -11.78 0.34
CA PRO A 207 -5.66 -12.01 -0.15
C PRO A 207 -5.79 -13.23 -1.06
N ASP A 208 -6.93 -13.93 -0.99
CA ASP A 208 -7.21 -15.11 -1.83
C ASP A 208 -7.04 -14.84 -3.33
N SER A 209 -7.45 -13.66 -3.79
CA SER A 209 -7.28 -13.25 -5.20
C SER A 209 -5.81 -13.25 -5.65
N TRP A 210 -4.87 -12.90 -4.78
CA TRP A 210 -3.44 -12.97 -5.07
C TRP A 210 -2.93 -14.41 -5.06
N ARG A 211 -3.40 -15.22 -4.12
CA ARG A 211 -3.04 -16.65 -4.05
C ARG A 211 -3.49 -17.39 -5.30
N THR A 212 -4.75 -17.16 -5.72
CA THR A 212 -5.28 -17.70 -6.99
C THR A 212 -4.46 -17.21 -8.18
N TYR A 213 -4.16 -15.91 -8.26
CA TYR A 213 -3.38 -15.34 -9.34
C TYR A 213 -1.98 -15.97 -9.47
N PHE A 214 -1.29 -16.20 -8.36
CA PHE A 214 0.03 -16.84 -8.39
C PHE A 214 -0.05 -18.33 -8.71
N GLN A 215 -1.09 -19.03 -8.25
CA GLN A 215 -1.33 -20.41 -8.66
C GLN A 215 -1.53 -20.52 -10.18
N GLU A 216 -2.39 -19.69 -10.75
CA GLU A 216 -2.62 -19.64 -12.20
C GLU A 216 -1.34 -19.32 -13.00
N LYS A 217 -0.46 -18.48 -12.45
CA LYS A 217 0.85 -18.20 -13.07
C LYS A 217 1.78 -19.42 -13.03
N LEU A 218 1.87 -20.12 -11.90
CA LEU A 218 2.65 -21.34 -11.78
C LEU A 218 2.19 -22.39 -12.78
N ASP A 219 0.87 -22.61 -12.86
CA ASP A 219 0.27 -23.57 -13.80
C ASP A 219 0.56 -23.20 -15.26
N ARG A 220 0.46 -21.92 -15.60
CA ARG A 220 0.73 -21.40 -16.96
C ARG A 220 2.17 -21.61 -17.39
N PHE A 221 3.12 -21.44 -16.48
CA PHE A 221 4.55 -21.54 -16.79
C PHE A 221 5.10 -22.97 -16.61
N ASN A 222 4.26 -23.94 -16.20
CA ASN A 222 4.63 -25.33 -15.93
C ASN A 222 5.80 -25.46 -14.94
N VAL A 223 5.80 -24.67 -13.87
CA VAL A 223 6.87 -24.62 -12.84
C VAL A 223 6.34 -24.82 -11.42
#